data_0c578d7257d9c63d676391e3702fae44
#
_entry.id   0c578d7257d9c63d676391e3702fae44
#
_cell.length_a   1.000
_cell.length_b   1.000
_cell.length_c   1.000
_cell.angle_alpha   90.00
_cell.angle_beta   90.00
_cell.angle_gamma   90.00
#
_symmetry.space_group_name_H-M   'P 1'
#
loop_
_entity.id
_entity.type
_entity.pdbx_description
1 polymer ?
#
loop_
_entity_poly.entity_id
_entity_poly.type
_entity_poly.pdbx_seq_one_letter_code
_entity_poly.pdbx_strand_id
1 'polypeptide(L)'
;MKRFLIILALFLALPVFADTMPFYMDSIPKRTLGLYQTDSGLSLYSEPNEKSNVIKKMTFSYNPESMPDKVFAVLINEKKLGFLYVTDIGDDGWVEVIYDKRTGAKGWVQTADSMQFQPWRNFYNLYGRKYGLRILKDAPEDIEVLKAKSEDLSQTVSKLNYVQQIKLTVIRGNWALVTAFDLDKTPKTGYLKWRGDNGEIYAFPNIK
;
A
#
# COMPACT_ATOMS: atom_id res chain seq x y z
N MET A 1 -0.08 -29.72 62.09
CA MET A 1 0.26 -30.00 60.65
C MET A 1 -0.41 -28.96 59.79
N LYS A 2 0.35 -27.95 59.33
CA LYS A 2 -0.16 -26.88 58.41
C LYS A 2 0.09 -27.31 57.00
N ARG A 3 -0.96 -27.53 56.20
CA ARG A 3 -0.90 -27.82 54.76
C ARG A 3 -0.71 -26.51 54.03
N PHE A 4 0.49 -26.33 53.41
CA PHE A 4 0.77 -25.27 52.43
C PHE A 4 0.15 -25.65 51.08
N LEU A 5 -0.81 -24.88 50.64
CA LEU A 5 -1.38 -24.99 49.32
C LEU A 5 -0.57 -24.10 48.37
N ILE A 6 0.28 -24.72 47.55
CA ILE A 6 1.02 -24.02 46.48
C ILE A 6 0.09 -23.90 45.30
N ILE A 7 -0.43 -22.68 45.07
CA ILE A 7 -1.16 -22.33 43.84
C ILE A 7 -0.11 -22.04 42.77
N LEU A 8 0.08 -23.00 41.87
CA LEU A 8 0.90 -22.84 40.67
C LEU A 8 0.06 -22.02 39.64
N ALA A 9 0.27 -20.71 39.60
CA ALA A 9 -0.31 -19.86 38.58
C ALA A 9 0.41 -20.14 37.25
N LEU A 10 -0.23 -20.93 36.38
CA LEU A 10 0.20 -21.14 35.01
C LEU A 10 -0.10 -19.88 34.21
N PHE A 11 0.88 -19.00 34.04
CA PHE A 11 0.82 -17.91 33.08
C PHE A 11 0.85 -18.54 31.67
N LEU A 12 -0.31 -18.75 31.08
CA LEU A 12 -0.45 -18.94 29.67
C LEU A 12 -0.07 -17.62 29.00
N ALA A 13 1.18 -17.51 28.62
CA ALA A 13 1.62 -16.48 27.68
C ALA A 13 0.92 -16.75 26.35
N LEU A 14 -0.22 -16.14 26.13
CA LEU A 14 -0.79 -16.03 24.80
C LEU A 14 0.27 -15.34 23.93
N PRO A 15 0.61 -15.91 22.76
CA PRO A 15 1.44 -15.19 21.83
C PRO A 15 0.68 -13.91 21.48
N VAL A 16 1.18 -12.77 21.95
CA VAL A 16 0.80 -11.48 21.42
C VAL A 16 1.35 -11.50 20.00
N PHE A 17 0.53 -11.90 19.06
CA PHE A 17 0.76 -11.52 17.67
C PHE A 17 0.69 -9.99 17.69
N ALA A 18 1.86 -9.38 17.78
CA ALA A 18 2.00 -7.99 17.44
C ALA A 18 1.52 -7.93 15.99
N ASP A 19 0.30 -7.46 15.83
CA ASP A 19 -0.26 -7.13 14.54
C ASP A 19 0.62 -5.98 14.04
N THR A 20 1.70 -6.34 13.32
CA THR A 20 2.54 -5.40 12.62
C THR A 20 1.72 -4.86 11.48
N MET A 21 0.71 -4.05 11.84
CA MET A 21 0.02 -3.23 10.88
C MET A 21 1.08 -2.43 10.16
N PRO A 22 1.18 -2.61 8.88
CA PRO A 22 2.06 -1.80 8.08
C PRO A 22 1.67 -0.33 8.28
N PHE A 23 2.63 0.51 8.64
CA PHE A 23 2.53 1.88 9.10
C PHE A 23 1.79 2.87 8.22
N TYR A 24 1.08 2.49 7.19
CA TYR A 24 1.11 3.26 6.02
C TYR A 24 -0.19 3.61 5.42
N MET A 25 -1.31 3.47 6.04
CA MET A 25 -2.36 3.62 5.06
C MET A 25 -3.68 4.17 5.55
N ASP A 26 -3.64 5.19 6.33
CA ASP A 26 -4.85 5.95 6.60
C ASP A 26 -5.15 6.96 5.49
N SER A 27 -4.14 7.41 4.72
CA SER A 27 -4.38 8.25 3.55
C SER A 27 -3.28 8.14 2.49
N ILE A 28 -3.65 7.81 1.27
CA ILE A 28 -2.75 7.87 0.12
C ILE A 28 -2.88 9.26 -0.51
N PRO A 29 -1.77 9.99 -0.73
CA PRO A 29 -1.83 11.30 -1.34
C PRO A 29 -2.50 11.24 -2.72
N LYS A 30 -3.41 12.17 -2.97
CA LYS A 30 -4.10 12.27 -4.26
C LYS A 30 -3.11 12.55 -5.39
N ARG A 31 -3.43 12.11 -6.60
CA ARG A 31 -2.65 12.33 -7.83
C ARG A 31 -1.26 11.70 -7.85
N THR A 32 -1.00 10.69 -7.03
CA THR A 32 0.22 9.90 -7.14
C THR A 32 0.17 9.01 -8.39
N LEU A 33 1.34 8.81 -9.02
CA LEU A 33 1.49 8.06 -10.28
C LEU A 33 1.85 6.60 -10.05
N GLY A 34 2.41 6.30 -8.90
CA GLY A 34 2.91 4.98 -8.53
C GLY A 34 3.84 5.06 -7.33
N LEU A 35 4.75 4.10 -7.25
CA LEU A 35 5.70 3.96 -6.16
C LEU A 35 7.14 3.85 -6.70
N TYR A 36 8.06 4.51 -6.01
CA TYR A 36 9.50 4.32 -6.19
C TYR A 36 10.00 3.32 -5.15
N GLN A 37 10.61 2.23 -5.62
CA GLN A 37 11.17 1.18 -4.77
C GLN A 37 12.62 1.49 -4.42
N THR A 38 12.98 1.30 -3.15
CA THR A 38 14.37 1.40 -2.68
C THR A 38 14.64 0.34 -1.62
N ASP A 39 15.88 -0.15 -1.60
CA ASP A 39 16.44 -1.05 -0.59
C ASP A 39 17.59 -0.41 0.19
N SER A 40 17.96 0.81 -0.15
CA SER A 40 19.07 1.54 0.40
C SER A 40 18.75 3.01 0.61
N GLY A 41 19.75 3.79 1.03
CA GLY A 41 19.62 5.23 1.09
C GLY A 41 19.54 5.85 -0.31
N LEU A 42 19.06 7.09 -0.37
CA LEU A 42 18.98 7.86 -1.60
C LEU A 42 19.34 9.32 -1.38
N SER A 43 19.81 9.96 -2.45
CA SER A 43 19.99 11.40 -2.54
C SER A 43 18.81 12.00 -3.30
N LEU A 44 18.23 13.05 -2.74
CA LEU A 44 17.11 13.77 -3.33
C LEU A 44 17.61 15.13 -3.82
N TYR A 45 17.21 15.48 -5.02
CA TYR A 45 17.61 16.66 -5.74
C TYR A 45 16.47 17.67 -5.86
N SER A 46 16.79 18.95 -5.99
CA SER A 46 15.81 20.03 -6.18
C SER A 46 15.15 20.00 -7.56
N GLU A 47 15.84 19.48 -8.57
CA GLU A 47 15.39 19.37 -9.97
C GLU A 47 15.80 18.02 -10.56
N PRO A 48 15.18 17.57 -11.63
CA PRO A 48 15.47 16.25 -12.25
C PRO A 48 16.79 16.25 -13.06
N ASN A 49 17.87 16.63 -12.40
CA ASN A 49 19.21 16.54 -12.96
C ASN A 49 20.28 16.45 -11.88
N GLU A 50 21.39 15.77 -12.16
CA GLU A 50 22.49 15.53 -11.22
C GLU A 50 23.28 16.79 -10.82
N LYS A 51 23.19 17.86 -11.60
CA LYS A 51 23.89 19.13 -11.34
C LYS A 51 23.10 20.02 -10.40
N SER A 52 21.83 19.69 -10.12
CA SER A 52 21.00 20.43 -9.19
C SER A 52 21.42 20.19 -7.73
N ASN A 53 20.91 21.02 -6.83
CA ASN A 53 21.24 20.91 -5.42
C ASN A 53 20.68 19.63 -4.81
N VAL A 54 21.51 18.91 -4.05
CA VAL A 54 21.05 17.82 -3.19
C VAL A 54 20.35 18.43 -1.98
N ILE A 55 19.03 18.32 -1.92
CA ILE A 55 18.20 18.87 -0.85
C ILE A 55 18.10 17.94 0.36
N LYS A 56 18.30 16.63 0.17
CA LYS A 56 18.22 15.64 1.23
C LYS A 56 19.05 14.41 0.88
N LYS A 57 19.80 13.92 1.86
CA LYS A 57 20.37 12.54 1.83
C LYS A 57 19.66 11.71 2.89
N MET A 58 19.24 10.54 2.53
CA MET A 58 18.51 9.61 3.40
C MET A 58 19.22 8.27 3.43
N THR A 59 19.41 7.74 4.63
CA THR A 59 19.85 6.35 4.83
C THR A 59 18.71 5.63 5.52
N PHE A 60 18.27 4.51 4.99
CA PHE A 60 17.15 3.78 5.55
C PHE A 60 17.63 2.71 6.52
N SER A 61 17.01 2.68 7.68
CA SER A 61 17.05 1.54 8.59
C SER A 61 15.69 0.85 8.51
N TYR A 62 15.70 -0.41 8.21
CA TYR A 62 14.48 -1.22 8.13
C TYR A 62 14.03 -1.77 9.50
N ASN A 63 14.54 -1.19 10.58
CA ASN A 63 13.99 -1.43 11.91
C ASN A 63 12.68 -0.63 12.07
N PRO A 64 11.54 -1.29 12.35
CA PRO A 64 10.25 -0.63 12.54
C PRO A 64 10.27 0.52 13.56
N GLU A 65 11.10 0.41 14.60
CA GLU A 65 11.23 1.46 15.63
C GLU A 65 11.98 2.71 15.15
N SER A 66 12.87 2.56 14.17
CA SER A 66 13.70 3.64 13.64
C SER A 66 13.17 4.21 12.32
N MET A 67 12.29 3.49 11.64
CA MET A 67 11.68 3.96 10.40
C MET A 67 10.47 4.82 10.70
N PRO A 68 10.57 6.08 10.38
CA PRO A 68 9.40 6.92 10.51
C PRO A 68 8.36 6.50 9.48
N ASP A 69 7.18 6.18 9.95
CA ASP A 69 5.94 6.05 9.19
C ASP A 69 5.68 7.23 8.23
N LYS A 70 6.35 8.33 8.48
CA LYS A 70 6.33 9.55 7.67
C LYS A 70 7.01 9.43 6.31
N VAL A 71 7.88 8.43 6.08
CA VAL A 71 8.67 8.31 4.84
C VAL A 71 8.03 7.35 3.86
N PHE A 72 7.87 6.10 4.26
CA PHE A 72 7.42 5.07 3.33
C PHE A 72 5.91 5.01 3.15
N ALA A 73 5.50 4.80 1.90
CA ALA A 73 4.16 4.39 1.55
C ALA A 73 3.90 2.93 1.92
N VAL A 74 4.88 2.07 1.67
CA VAL A 74 4.88 0.64 1.97
C VAL A 74 6.27 0.24 2.42
N LEU A 75 6.36 -0.64 3.40
CA LEU A 75 7.60 -1.25 3.85
C LEU A 75 7.42 -2.76 3.92
N ILE A 76 8.23 -3.51 3.19
CA ILE A 76 8.28 -4.97 3.25
C ILE A 76 9.55 -5.36 3.99
N ASN A 77 9.44 -5.48 5.32
CA ASN A 77 10.58 -5.71 6.22
C ASN A 77 11.40 -6.94 5.86
N GLU A 78 10.72 -8.06 5.58
CA GLU A 78 11.39 -9.33 5.23
C GLU A 78 12.30 -9.21 3.99
N LYS A 79 11.95 -8.31 3.08
CA LYS A 79 12.71 -8.08 1.85
C LYS A 79 13.61 -6.86 1.90
N LYS A 80 13.58 -6.10 3.00
CA LYS A 80 14.25 -4.81 3.14
C LYS A 80 13.90 -3.85 1.98
N LEU A 81 12.62 -3.81 1.58
CA LEU A 81 12.14 -2.97 0.51
C LEU A 81 11.22 -1.89 1.03
N GLY A 82 11.58 -0.65 0.75
CA GLY A 82 10.74 0.53 1.01
C GLY A 82 10.18 1.10 -0.29
N PHE A 83 9.01 1.70 -0.20
CA PHE A 83 8.34 2.34 -1.33
C PHE A 83 7.93 3.75 -0.97
N LEU A 84 8.28 4.72 -1.83
CA LEU A 84 7.87 6.11 -1.70
C LEU A 84 6.83 6.45 -2.76
N TYR A 85 5.91 7.37 -2.45
CA TYR A 85 4.95 7.85 -3.44
C TYR A 85 5.63 8.69 -4.51
N VAL A 86 5.33 8.40 -5.78
CA VAL A 86 5.77 9.18 -6.94
C VAL A 86 4.66 10.15 -7.34
N THR A 87 5.01 11.42 -7.50
CA THR A 87 4.09 12.50 -7.85
C THR A 87 4.33 13.08 -9.23
N ASP A 88 5.54 12.92 -9.77
CA ASP A 88 5.87 13.39 -11.11
C ASP A 88 6.97 12.54 -11.75
N ILE A 89 7.09 12.63 -13.07
CA ILE A 89 8.07 11.91 -13.89
C ILE A 89 8.77 12.93 -14.77
N GLY A 90 10.09 13.01 -14.63
CA GLY A 90 10.97 13.77 -15.49
C GLY A 90 11.54 12.91 -16.62
N ASP A 91 12.39 13.53 -17.44
CA ASP A 91 13.15 12.83 -18.46
C ASP A 91 14.24 11.94 -17.85
N ASP A 92 14.83 11.05 -18.65
CA ASP A 92 15.99 10.23 -18.32
C ASP A 92 15.87 9.42 -17.00
N GLY A 93 14.65 8.98 -16.68
CA GLY A 93 14.40 8.14 -15.51
C GLY A 93 14.30 8.89 -14.18
N TRP A 94 14.15 10.21 -14.20
CA TRP A 94 13.91 10.98 -12.99
C TRP A 94 12.45 10.86 -12.52
N VAL A 95 12.26 10.73 -11.21
CA VAL A 95 10.92 10.73 -10.59
C VAL A 95 10.92 11.63 -9.35
N GLU A 96 9.83 12.38 -9.17
CA GLU A 96 9.61 13.16 -7.95
C GLU A 96 8.94 12.29 -6.90
N VAL A 97 9.57 12.17 -5.73
CA VAL A 97 9.05 11.34 -4.63
C VAL A 97 8.69 12.16 -3.40
N ILE A 98 7.66 11.75 -2.68
CA ILE A 98 7.35 12.30 -1.36
C ILE A 98 8.26 11.59 -0.35
N TYR A 99 9.17 12.34 0.28
CA TYR A 99 10.07 11.82 1.30
C TYR A 99 9.64 12.18 2.75
N ASP A 100 8.66 13.03 2.92
CA ASP A 100 7.97 13.26 4.19
C ASP A 100 6.46 13.40 3.95
N LYS A 101 5.71 12.36 4.32
CA LYS A 101 4.26 12.29 4.11
C LYS A 101 3.47 13.29 4.96
N ARG A 102 4.02 13.75 6.09
CA ARG A 102 3.33 14.69 6.97
C ARG A 102 3.35 16.11 6.43
N THR A 103 4.47 16.50 5.85
CA THR A 103 4.66 17.85 5.29
C THR A 103 4.37 17.90 3.79
N GLY A 104 4.33 16.74 3.12
CA GLY A 104 4.25 16.63 1.67
C GLY A 104 5.56 17.02 0.97
N ALA A 105 6.69 17.05 1.71
CA ALA A 105 7.98 17.43 1.15
C ALA A 105 8.43 16.43 0.09
N LYS A 106 8.93 16.96 -1.02
CA LYS A 106 9.27 16.23 -2.24
C LYS A 106 10.69 16.50 -2.70
N GLY A 107 11.21 15.58 -3.47
CA GLY A 107 12.49 15.73 -4.14
C GLY A 107 12.62 14.76 -5.30
N TRP A 108 13.53 15.06 -6.19
CA TRP A 108 13.80 14.25 -7.37
C TRP A 108 14.84 13.18 -7.08
N VAL A 109 14.63 11.98 -7.61
CA VAL A 109 15.58 10.88 -7.58
C VAL A 109 15.66 10.25 -8.96
N GLN A 110 16.87 9.89 -9.37
CA GLN A 110 17.07 9.15 -10.61
C GLN A 110 16.88 7.66 -10.36
N THR A 111 16.15 6.98 -11.22
CA THR A 111 16.00 5.53 -11.17
C THR A 111 17.25 4.89 -11.79
N ALA A 112 17.89 3.95 -11.09
CA ALA A 112 19.03 3.20 -11.61
C ALA A 112 18.60 2.12 -12.62
N ASP A 113 17.36 1.64 -12.50
CA ASP A 113 16.77 0.69 -13.42
C ASP A 113 15.25 0.91 -13.55
N SER A 114 14.66 0.30 -14.59
CA SER A 114 13.22 0.42 -14.88
C SER A 114 12.30 -0.25 -13.84
N MET A 115 12.85 -1.04 -12.93
CA MET A 115 12.08 -1.73 -11.88
C MET A 115 11.86 -0.85 -10.65
N GLN A 116 12.66 0.19 -10.46
CA GLN A 116 12.55 1.06 -9.30
C GLN A 116 11.29 1.92 -9.32
N PHE A 117 10.88 2.43 -10.48
CA PHE A 117 9.58 3.07 -10.61
C PHE A 117 8.51 2.07 -11.04
N GLN A 118 7.51 1.92 -10.20
CA GLN A 118 6.37 1.05 -10.44
C GLN A 118 5.09 1.89 -10.55
N PRO A 119 4.61 2.19 -11.76
CA PRO A 119 3.28 2.76 -11.96
C PRO A 119 2.22 1.93 -11.23
N TRP A 120 1.15 2.55 -10.79
CA TRP A 120 0.12 1.85 -10.02
C TRP A 120 -0.33 0.53 -10.64
N ARG A 121 -0.54 0.50 -11.95
CA ARG A 121 -0.95 -0.73 -12.66
C ARG A 121 0.04 -1.87 -12.44
N ASN A 122 1.34 -1.59 -12.51
CA ASN A 122 2.38 -2.60 -12.33
C ASN A 122 2.45 -3.06 -10.87
N PHE A 123 2.39 -2.11 -9.94
CA PHE A 123 2.38 -2.41 -8.50
C PHE A 123 1.19 -3.30 -8.11
N TYR A 124 -0.02 -3.00 -8.60
CA TYR A 124 -1.19 -3.84 -8.35
C TYR A 124 -1.09 -5.21 -9.02
N ASN A 125 -0.60 -5.29 -10.24
CA ASN A 125 -0.40 -6.58 -10.91
C ASN A 125 0.60 -7.47 -10.15
N LEU A 126 1.63 -6.90 -9.55
CA LEU A 126 2.63 -7.63 -8.79
C LEU A 126 2.14 -7.96 -7.37
N TYR A 127 1.80 -6.94 -6.60
CA TYR A 127 1.49 -7.07 -5.18
C TYR A 127 0.00 -7.33 -4.92
N GLY A 128 -0.89 -6.72 -5.68
CA GLY A 128 -2.33 -6.94 -5.55
C GLY A 128 -2.76 -8.36 -5.92
N ARG A 129 -2.15 -8.96 -6.95
CA ARG A 129 -2.39 -10.37 -7.29
C ARG A 129 -1.82 -11.32 -6.23
N LYS A 130 -0.68 -10.98 -5.66
CA LYS A 130 -0.03 -11.83 -4.66
C LYS A 130 -0.74 -11.80 -3.31
N TYR A 131 -1.11 -10.62 -2.84
CA TYR A 131 -1.62 -10.41 -1.49
C TYR A 131 -3.14 -10.18 -1.44
N GLY A 132 -3.79 -10.00 -2.59
CA GLY A 132 -5.18 -9.55 -2.67
C GLY A 132 -5.29 -8.05 -2.46
N LEU A 133 -6.53 -7.55 -2.37
CA LEU A 133 -6.84 -6.16 -2.10
C LEU A 133 -7.56 -6.02 -0.76
N ARG A 134 -7.45 -4.84 -0.17
CA ARG A 134 -8.29 -4.35 0.93
C ARG A 134 -8.87 -3.00 0.56
N ILE A 135 -10.09 -2.72 0.98
CA ILE A 135 -10.70 -1.42 0.88
C ILE A 135 -10.09 -0.53 1.96
N LEU A 136 -9.75 0.71 1.64
CA LEU A 136 -9.21 1.67 2.58
C LEU A 136 -10.32 2.23 3.47
N LYS A 137 -9.99 2.58 4.71
CA LYS A 137 -10.95 3.03 5.71
C LYS A 137 -11.70 4.30 5.29
N ASP A 138 -11.01 5.21 4.58
CA ASP A 138 -11.60 6.49 4.14
C ASP A 138 -12.21 6.41 2.74
N ALA A 139 -12.36 5.20 2.19
CA ALA A 139 -13.00 5.01 0.90
C ALA A 139 -14.51 5.32 1.00
N PRO A 140 -15.12 5.89 -0.05
CA PRO A 140 -16.56 6.14 -0.08
C PRO A 140 -17.37 4.84 0.08
N GLU A 141 -18.48 4.87 0.82
CA GLU A 141 -19.30 3.68 1.06
C GLU A 141 -19.88 3.06 -0.22
N ASP A 142 -20.12 3.90 -1.23
CA ASP A 142 -20.69 3.47 -2.50
C ASP A 142 -19.73 2.62 -3.36
N ILE A 143 -18.45 2.56 -3.00
CA ILE A 143 -17.47 1.69 -3.67
C ILE A 143 -17.44 0.26 -3.11
N GLU A 144 -18.07 0.01 -1.96
CA GLU A 144 -18.13 -1.32 -1.37
C GLU A 144 -19.11 -2.26 -2.09
N VAL A 145 -19.06 -2.23 -3.42
CA VAL A 145 -19.88 -3.07 -4.29
C VAL A 145 -19.07 -3.62 -5.46
N LEU A 146 -19.48 -4.77 -5.96
CA LEU A 146 -19.00 -5.30 -7.24
C LEU A 146 -19.98 -4.93 -8.34
N LYS A 147 -19.46 -4.41 -9.45
CA LYS A 147 -20.21 -4.07 -10.65
C LYS A 147 -20.06 -5.16 -11.73
N ALA A 148 -21.06 -5.30 -12.59
CA ALA A 148 -21.01 -6.25 -13.70
C ALA A 148 -20.01 -5.82 -14.80
N LYS A 149 -19.81 -4.49 -14.97
CA LYS A 149 -18.85 -3.90 -15.89
C LYS A 149 -18.01 -2.84 -15.18
N SER A 150 -16.91 -2.42 -15.81
CA SER A 150 -15.96 -1.41 -15.28
C SER A 150 -16.48 0.02 -15.51
N GLU A 151 -17.68 0.33 -15.05
CA GLU A 151 -18.36 1.63 -15.18
C GLU A 151 -19.31 1.89 -14.01
N ASP A 152 -19.45 3.14 -13.60
CA ASP A 152 -20.21 3.53 -12.40
C ASP A 152 -21.70 3.18 -12.49
N LEU A 153 -22.31 3.33 -13.66
CA LEU A 153 -23.73 3.06 -13.90
C LEU A 153 -24.06 1.59 -14.13
N SER A 154 -23.05 0.71 -14.11
CA SER A 154 -23.26 -0.72 -14.29
C SER A 154 -24.04 -1.33 -13.14
N GLN A 155 -24.78 -2.40 -13.42
CA GLN A 155 -25.52 -3.15 -12.43
C GLN A 155 -24.60 -3.64 -11.30
N THR A 156 -25.06 -3.49 -10.06
CA THR A 156 -24.42 -4.08 -8.90
C THR A 156 -24.64 -5.59 -8.87
N VAL A 157 -23.56 -6.35 -8.88
CA VAL A 157 -23.55 -7.83 -8.77
C VAL A 157 -23.62 -8.26 -7.32
N SER A 158 -22.90 -7.57 -6.43
CA SER A 158 -22.83 -7.89 -5.02
C SER A 158 -22.38 -6.69 -4.19
N LYS A 159 -22.84 -6.65 -2.93
CA LYS A 159 -22.24 -5.81 -1.89
C LYS A 159 -21.07 -6.55 -1.24
N LEU A 160 -20.07 -5.81 -0.76
CA LEU A 160 -18.86 -6.35 -0.12
C LEU A 160 -18.96 -6.33 1.42
N ASN A 161 -20.17 -6.44 1.95
CA ASN A 161 -20.37 -6.54 3.40
C ASN A 161 -19.77 -7.86 3.89
N TYR A 162 -18.92 -7.81 4.93
CA TYR A 162 -18.31 -8.98 5.56
C TYR A 162 -17.33 -9.78 4.67
N VAL A 163 -16.72 -9.12 3.67
CA VAL A 163 -15.71 -9.75 2.82
C VAL A 163 -14.44 -10.03 3.61
N GLN A 164 -13.95 -11.28 3.54
CA GLN A 164 -12.72 -11.71 4.18
C GLN A 164 -11.50 -11.61 3.27
N GLN A 165 -11.71 -11.78 1.98
CA GLN A 165 -10.64 -11.75 0.99
C GLN A 165 -11.13 -11.20 -0.34
N ILE A 166 -10.32 -10.32 -0.95
CA ILE A 166 -10.54 -9.83 -2.30
C ILE A 166 -9.31 -10.22 -3.14
N LYS A 167 -9.49 -11.16 -4.07
CA LYS A 167 -8.43 -11.57 -5.00
C LYS A 167 -8.47 -10.75 -6.26
N LEU A 168 -7.35 -10.15 -6.64
CA LEU A 168 -7.21 -9.36 -7.87
C LEU A 168 -6.94 -10.28 -9.06
N THR A 169 -7.71 -10.11 -10.15
CA THR A 169 -7.46 -10.74 -11.43
C THR A 169 -6.73 -9.80 -12.40
N VAL A 170 -7.29 -8.60 -12.64
CA VAL A 170 -6.71 -7.62 -13.57
C VAL A 170 -7.17 -6.20 -13.25
N ILE A 171 -6.31 -5.23 -13.50
CA ILE A 171 -6.61 -3.79 -13.46
C ILE A 171 -7.03 -3.29 -14.85
N ARG A 172 -8.14 -2.56 -14.91
CA ARG A 172 -8.65 -1.88 -16.11
C ARG A 172 -9.01 -0.45 -15.77
N GLY A 173 -8.12 0.50 -16.09
CA GLY A 173 -8.30 1.91 -15.71
C GLY A 173 -8.46 2.05 -14.19
N ASN A 174 -9.53 2.67 -13.74
CA ASN A 174 -9.87 2.86 -12.33
C ASN A 174 -10.58 1.65 -11.69
N TRP A 175 -10.74 0.55 -12.44
CA TRP A 175 -11.44 -0.64 -12.02
C TRP A 175 -10.53 -1.85 -11.89
N ALA A 176 -10.84 -2.72 -10.93
CA ALA A 176 -10.20 -4.00 -10.72
C ALA A 176 -11.22 -5.11 -10.92
N LEU A 177 -10.97 -6.05 -11.82
CA LEU A 177 -11.72 -7.30 -11.83
C LEU A 177 -11.22 -8.14 -10.67
N VAL A 178 -12.13 -8.48 -9.76
CA VAL A 178 -11.81 -9.19 -8.53
C VAL A 178 -12.77 -10.34 -8.29
N THR A 179 -12.32 -11.31 -7.48
CA THR A 179 -13.17 -12.31 -6.83
C THR A 179 -13.12 -12.06 -5.33
N ALA A 180 -14.24 -11.70 -4.74
CA ALA A 180 -14.42 -11.52 -3.31
C ALA A 180 -15.00 -12.77 -2.68
N PHE A 181 -14.57 -13.08 -1.46
CA PHE A 181 -15.00 -14.23 -0.68
C PHE A 181 -15.62 -13.74 0.64
N ASP A 182 -16.87 -14.09 0.88
CA ASP A 182 -17.57 -13.84 2.13
C ASP A 182 -17.15 -14.82 3.23
N LEU A 183 -17.78 -14.71 4.40
CA LEU A 183 -17.55 -15.60 5.55
C LEU A 183 -17.82 -17.09 5.21
N ASP A 184 -18.82 -17.36 4.40
CA ASP A 184 -19.16 -18.69 3.90
C ASP A 184 -18.27 -19.18 2.75
N LYS A 185 -17.27 -18.37 2.38
CA LYS A 185 -16.35 -18.58 1.25
C LYS A 185 -17.01 -18.66 -0.13
N THR A 186 -18.26 -18.20 -0.26
CA THR A 186 -18.93 -18.10 -1.56
C THR A 186 -18.24 -17.06 -2.43
N PRO A 187 -17.71 -17.44 -3.61
CA PRO A 187 -17.02 -16.50 -4.48
C PRO A 187 -18.01 -15.61 -5.23
N LYS A 188 -17.73 -14.30 -5.24
CA LYS A 188 -18.45 -13.30 -6.02
C LYS A 188 -17.48 -12.55 -6.90
N THR A 189 -17.68 -12.58 -8.22
CA THR A 189 -16.77 -11.97 -9.18
C THR A 189 -17.42 -10.74 -9.81
N GLY A 190 -16.66 -9.66 -9.92
CA GLY A 190 -17.11 -8.40 -10.51
C GLY A 190 -16.03 -7.35 -10.50
N TYR A 191 -16.40 -6.14 -10.93
CA TYR A 191 -15.51 -5.00 -10.95
C TYR A 191 -15.63 -4.17 -9.67
N LEU A 192 -14.51 -3.96 -8.99
CA LEU A 192 -14.33 -3.05 -7.86
C LEU A 192 -13.69 -1.76 -8.37
N LYS A 193 -14.24 -0.59 -8.00
CA LYS A 193 -13.59 0.70 -8.27
C LYS A 193 -12.46 0.87 -7.28
N TRP A 194 -11.22 0.66 -7.70
CA TRP A 194 -10.06 0.78 -6.83
C TRP A 194 -9.51 2.21 -6.75
N ARG A 195 -9.86 3.07 -7.74
CA ARG A 195 -9.40 4.45 -7.84
C ARG A 195 -10.52 5.34 -8.34
N GLY A 196 -10.63 6.53 -7.78
CA GLY A 196 -11.53 7.59 -8.25
C GLY A 196 -10.96 8.33 -9.47
N ASP A 197 -11.82 9.03 -10.19
CA ASP A 197 -11.44 9.86 -11.35
C ASP A 197 -10.59 11.07 -10.94
N ASN A 198 -10.71 11.49 -9.68
CA ASN A 198 -9.85 12.51 -9.04
C ASN A 198 -8.46 11.99 -8.64
N GLY A 199 -8.16 10.70 -8.90
CA GLY A 199 -6.91 10.05 -8.58
C GLY A 199 -6.81 9.49 -7.15
N GLU A 200 -7.88 9.56 -6.37
CA GLU A 200 -7.96 9.02 -5.01
C GLU A 200 -8.03 7.49 -5.03
N ILE A 201 -7.25 6.82 -4.20
CA ILE A 201 -7.19 5.36 -4.15
C ILE A 201 -8.15 4.87 -3.06
N TYR A 202 -9.01 3.93 -3.41
CA TYR A 202 -10.04 3.37 -2.54
C TYR A 202 -9.74 1.95 -2.08
N ALA A 203 -9.03 1.18 -2.87
CA ALA A 203 -8.59 -0.15 -2.50
C ALA A 203 -7.11 -0.34 -2.82
N PHE A 204 -6.40 -1.06 -1.97
CA PHE A 204 -4.94 -1.20 -2.03
C PHE A 204 -4.51 -2.66 -1.82
N PRO A 205 -3.32 -3.09 -2.35
CA PRO A 205 -2.77 -4.40 -2.07
C PRO A 205 -2.65 -4.67 -0.56
N ASN A 206 -3.15 -5.82 -0.12
CA ASN A 206 -3.18 -6.21 1.29
C ASN A 206 -1.83 -6.82 1.72
N ILE A 207 -0.77 -6.04 1.60
CA ILE A 207 0.59 -6.43 2.01
C ILE A 207 0.64 -6.44 3.53
N LYS A 208 1.06 -7.56 4.11
CA LYS A 208 1.24 -7.77 5.55
C LYS A 208 2.71 -7.77 5.89
#